data_15a6b95318a91b8e3857ae10231e5ad9
#
_entry.id   15a6b95318a91b8e3857ae10231e5ad9
#
_cell.length_a   1.000
_cell.length_b   1.000
_cell.length_c   1.000
_cell.angle_alpha   90.00
_cell.angle_beta   90.00
_cell.angle_gamma   90.00
#
_symmetry.space_group_name_H-M   'P 1'
#
loop_
_entity.id
_entity.type
_entity.pdbx_description
1 polymer ?
#
loop_
_entity_poly.entity_id
_entity_poly.type
_entity_poly.pdbx_seq_one_letter_code
_entity_poly.pdbx_strand_id
1 'polypeptide(L)'
;YSLLSLKDGKTRNGKHLYYYSYMKKNKGYKTRTSIDADNTYGMEFTLFSVVDRNNKPLGYYYARVLYILPDSPADKAGLERGDWIIGINGKNNIKEGNYKTLFSGSATQWTITHNETTKTIDIEASTAVEDNPLYYHDVLTVGDKKIGYLVYNHFTPGPKGVEDRTYDEEMKTIFADFQSRGVNEFVLDLRYNGGGYEHSANMLAGLLIPEESKDNVFGIFSNNKGKVTHTRYFNTETKGTAGYLKLNSNRIYILTSENTASSSELVISSLEPFMNIVLIGQLTEGKNVGMQEYSDDKYEWAYWPITTRVTNAINSDYSAGFTPDYDWNEFNLSQNPEDTLLPLGDSNEFMLNKAITLITGTHRKTRNTTILSQTILRGQPVYQSIDRHTTGGVLLCPIEME
;
A
#
# COMPACT_ATOMS: atom_id res chain seq x y z
N TYR A 1 -7.41 -18.17 20.20
CA TYR A 1 -8.42 -17.63 19.24
C TYR A 1 -9.87 -17.85 19.71
N SER A 2 -10.20 -18.85 20.54
CA SER A 2 -11.56 -19.08 21.06
C SER A 2 -12.13 -17.92 21.89
N LEU A 3 -11.31 -16.98 22.33
CA LEU A 3 -11.71 -15.81 23.09
C LEU A 3 -11.94 -14.57 22.22
N LEU A 4 -11.62 -14.65 20.92
CA LEU A 4 -11.78 -13.52 19.99
C LEU A 4 -13.21 -13.45 19.47
N SER A 5 -13.73 -12.24 19.39
CA SER A 5 -15.02 -11.97 18.77
C SER A 5 -14.91 -12.00 17.23
N LEU A 6 -15.98 -12.41 16.54
CA LEU A 6 -16.06 -12.29 15.09
C LEU A 6 -15.92 -10.83 14.59
N LYS A 7 -16.15 -9.85 15.47
CA LYS A 7 -15.92 -8.42 15.20
C LYS A 7 -14.43 -8.06 15.15
N ASP A 8 -13.53 -8.94 15.63
CA ASP A 8 -12.09 -8.73 15.60
C ASP A 8 -11.46 -9.22 14.29
N GLY A 9 -12.24 -9.45 13.25
CA GLY A 9 -11.73 -10.04 12.03
C GLY A 9 -12.52 -9.68 10.79
N LYS A 10 -11.95 -10.09 9.67
CA LYS A 10 -12.55 -9.93 8.34
C LYS A 10 -13.71 -10.91 8.16
N THR A 11 -14.83 -10.36 7.76
CA THR A 11 -16.01 -11.14 7.36
C THR A 11 -16.44 -10.72 5.94
N ARG A 12 -16.60 -11.69 5.04
CA ARG A 12 -17.08 -11.46 3.69
C ARG A 12 -18.21 -12.45 3.40
N ASN A 13 -19.34 -11.96 2.86
CA ASN A 13 -20.53 -12.77 2.55
C ASN A 13 -21.02 -13.63 3.75
N GLY A 14 -20.97 -13.06 4.97
CA GLY A 14 -21.36 -13.73 6.21
C GLY A 14 -20.40 -14.79 6.71
N LYS A 15 -19.29 -15.02 6.02
CA LYS A 15 -18.25 -15.97 6.43
C LYS A 15 -17.05 -15.23 7.04
N HIS A 16 -16.68 -15.62 8.26
CA HIS A 16 -15.43 -15.15 8.88
C HIS A 16 -14.23 -15.75 8.14
N LEU A 17 -13.25 -14.91 7.78
CA LEU A 17 -12.05 -15.29 7.04
C LEU A 17 -10.84 -15.41 7.96
N TYR A 18 -10.53 -14.37 8.72
CA TYR A 18 -9.39 -14.34 9.65
C TYR A 18 -9.61 -13.27 10.73
N TYR A 19 -8.82 -13.36 11.80
CA TYR A 19 -8.80 -12.36 12.86
C TYR A 19 -7.72 -11.32 12.60
N TYR A 20 -8.00 -10.06 12.95
CA TYR A 20 -7.01 -8.99 12.94
C TYR A 20 -6.08 -9.07 14.14
N SER A 21 -6.60 -9.45 15.34
CA SER A 21 -5.76 -9.67 16.51
C SER A 21 -4.82 -10.85 16.31
N TYR A 22 -3.55 -10.68 16.68
CA TYR A 22 -2.56 -11.75 16.56
C TYR A 22 -1.56 -11.74 17.72
N MET A 23 -0.77 -12.80 17.81
CA MET A 23 0.34 -12.94 18.74
C MET A 23 1.54 -13.56 18.02
N LYS A 24 2.74 -13.18 18.44
CA LYS A 24 3.99 -13.71 17.89
C LYS A 24 5.02 -13.89 18.99
N LYS A 25 6.02 -14.77 18.74
CA LYS A 25 7.17 -14.89 19.63
C LYS A 25 7.95 -13.61 19.69
N ASN A 26 8.29 -13.15 20.88
CA ASN A 26 8.96 -11.87 21.13
C ASN A 26 10.40 -11.84 20.56
N LYS A 27 11.02 -12.98 20.31
CA LYS A 27 12.38 -13.07 19.75
C LYS A 27 12.38 -12.91 18.25
N GLY A 28 12.89 -11.76 17.78
CA GLY A 28 13.17 -11.51 16.37
C GLY A 28 11.97 -11.10 15.53
N TYR A 29 10.84 -10.72 16.16
CA TYR A 29 9.72 -10.19 15.42
C TYR A 29 9.81 -8.67 15.32
N LYS A 30 9.97 -8.23 14.08
CA LYS A 30 9.92 -6.83 13.71
C LYS A 30 8.71 -6.63 12.81
N THR A 31 7.85 -5.70 13.17
CA THR A 31 6.80 -5.24 12.26
C THR A 31 7.44 -4.36 11.20
N ARG A 32 6.78 -4.13 10.05
CA ARG A 32 7.20 -3.10 9.09
C ARG A 32 7.35 -1.72 9.73
N THR A 33 6.74 -1.54 10.87
CA THR A 33 6.81 -0.34 11.71
C THR A 33 8.02 -0.31 12.64
N SER A 34 8.72 -1.43 12.82
CA SER A 34 10.05 -1.47 13.44
C SER A 34 11.06 -1.77 12.35
N ILE A 35 11.66 -0.75 11.82
CA ILE A 35 12.76 -0.88 10.87
C ILE A 35 14.03 -1.28 11.63
N ASP A 36 14.01 -2.49 12.04
CA ASP A 36 15.20 -3.28 11.92
C ASP A 36 15.07 -3.96 10.57
N ALA A 37 15.86 -3.55 9.64
CA ALA A 37 15.83 -4.05 8.30
C ALA A 37 15.91 -5.58 8.32
N ASP A 38 14.78 -6.25 8.18
CA ASP A 38 14.79 -7.66 7.85
C ASP A 38 15.57 -7.77 6.55
N ASN A 39 16.56 -8.64 6.52
CA ASN A 39 17.29 -8.87 5.29
C ASN A 39 16.29 -9.26 4.21
N THR A 40 16.28 -8.51 3.13
CA THR A 40 15.38 -8.70 2.00
C THR A 40 16.15 -8.58 0.69
N TYR A 41 15.60 -9.12 -0.38
CA TYR A 41 16.07 -8.80 -1.73
C TYR A 41 15.53 -7.44 -2.20
N GLY A 42 14.57 -6.86 -1.50
CA GLY A 42 14.04 -5.51 -1.76
C GLY A 42 13.04 -5.46 -2.90
N MET A 43 12.16 -6.44 -3.02
CA MET A 43 11.06 -6.41 -3.98
C MET A 43 9.74 -6.85 -3.37
N GLU A 44 8.65 -6.32 -3.92
CA GLU A 44 7.30 -6.85 -3.70
C GLU A 44 6.77 -7.47 -4.99
N PHE A 45 6.02 -8.56 -4.84
CA PHE A 45 5.54 -9.35 -5.97
C PHE A 45 4.20 -10.02 -5.69
N THR A 46 3.53 -10.41 -6.77
CA THR A 46 2.34 -11.27 -6.75
C THR A 46 2.65 -12.59 -7.45
N LEU A 47 2.32 -13.71 -6.80
CA LEU A 47 2.37 -15.01 -7.44
C LEU A 47 1.07 -15.30 -8.18
N PHE A 48 1.21 -15.72 -9.43
CA PHE A 48 0.10 -16.19 -10.26
C PHE A 48 0.25 -17.68 -10.53
N SER A 49 -0.85 -18.42 -10.47
CA SER A 49 -0.86 -19.78 -11.00
C SER A 49 -0.62 -19.73 -12.51
N VAL A 50 0.21 -20.61 -13.02
CA VAL A 50 0.37 -20.78 -14.47
C VAL A 50 -0.67 -21.80 -14.94
N VAL A 51 -1.36 -21.51 -16.04
CA VAL A 51 -2.46 -22.33 -16.57
C VAL A 51 -2.17 -22.76 -18.00
N ASP A 52 -2.82 -23.83 -18.43
CA ASP A 52 -2.83 -24.23 -19.83
C ASP A 52 -3.86 -23.43 -20.66
N ARG A 53 -3.96 -23.71 -21.95
CA ARG A 53 -4.92 -23.04 -22.86
C ARG A 53 -6.39 -23.29 -22.51
N ASN A 54 -6.68 -24.28 -21.67
CA ASN A 54 -8.01 -24.58 -21.15
C ASN A 54 -8.23 -23.95 -19.74
N ASN A 55 -7.36 -23.05 -19.31
CA ASN A 55 -7.36 -22.41 -17.99
C ASN A 55 -7.19 -23.40 -16.81
N LYS A 56 -6.56 -24.56 -17.05
CA LYS A 56 -6.28 -25.55 -16.02
C LYS A 56 -4.90 -25.27 -15.38
N PRO A 57 -4.81 -25.17 -14.03
CA PRO A 57 -3.54 -24.95 -13.34
C PRO A 57 -2.51 -26.04 -13.63
N LEU A 58 -1.28 -25.64 -13.91
CA LEU A 58 -0.15 -26.53 -14.18
C LEU A 58 0.64 -26.93 -12.93
N GLY A 59 0.23 -26.46 -11.74
CA GLY A 59 0.84 -26.82 -10.45
C GLY A 59 2.15 -26.09 -10.13
N TYR A 60 2.36 -24.95 -10.78
CA TYR A 60 3.48 -24.05 -10.49
C TYR A 60 3.07 -22.59 -10.70
N TYR A 61 3.92 -21.67 -10.27
CA TYR A 61 3.66 -20.24 -10.21
C TYR A 61 4.75 -19.45 -10.91
N TYR A 62 4.40 -18.23 -11.32
CA TYR A 62 5.35 -17.19 -11.67
C TYR A 62 5.11 -15.96 -10.81
N ALA A 63 6.18 -15.24 -10.46
CA ALA A 63 6.09 -14.03 -9.66
C ALA A 63 6.13 -12.79 -10.57
N ARG A 64 5.13 -11.94 -10.45
CA ARG A 64 5.08 -10.63 -11.10
C ARG A 64 5.62 -9.58 -10.16
N VAL A 65 6.67 -8.88 -10.53
CA VAL A 65 7.28 -7.83 -9.72
C VAL A 65 6.38 -6.60 -9.70
N LEU A 66 6.03 -6.12 -8.50
CA LEU A 66 5.18 -4.95 -8.29
C LEU A 66 5.99 -3.67 -8.18
N TYR A 67 7.00 -3.68 -7.33
CA TYR A 67 7.97 -2.59 -7.18
C TYR A 67 9.25 -3.11 -6.49
N ILE A 68 10.29 -2.30 -6.56
CA ILE A 68 11.62 -2.63 -6.06
C ILE A 68 12.12 -1.48 -5.20
N LEU A 69 12.68 -1.80 -4.06
CA LEU A 69 13.28 -0.81 -3.17
C LEU A 69 14.63 -0.36 -3.75
N PRO A 70 14.91 0.94 -3.80
CA PRO A 70 16.20 1.46 -4.26
C PRO A 70 17.38 0.86 -3.48
N ASP A 71 18.52 0.74 -4.14
CA ASP A 71 19.79 0.23 -3.59
C ASP A 71 19.73 -1.22 -3.05
N SER A 72 18.62 -1.91 -3.26
CA SER A 72 18.43 -3.30 -2.86
C SER A 72 19.21 -4.29 -3.75
N PRO A 73 19.39 -5.55 -3.31
CA PRO A 73 19.94 -6.60 -4.17
C PRO A 73 19.16 -6.79 -5.47
N ALA A 74 17.84 -6.67 -5.46
CA ALA A 74 17.00 -6.77 -6.66
C ALA A 74 17.21 -5.58 -7.61
N ASP A 75 17.32 -4.36 -7.08
CA ASP A 75 17.61 -3.16 -7.85
C ASP A 75 18.99 -3.24 -8.52
N LYS A 76 20.03 -3.58 -7.76
CA LYS A 76 21.40 -3.78 -8.28
C LYS A 76 21.51 -4.84 -9.35
N ALA A 77 20.65 -5.85 -9.31
CA ALA A 77 20.58 -6.90 -10.34
C ALA A 77 19.81 -6.45 -11.60
N GLY A 78 19.24 -5.25 -11.60
CA GLY A 78 18.48 -4.71 -12.73
C GLY A 78 17.14 -5.41 -12.93
N LEU A 79 16.48 -5.79 -11.83
CA LEU A 79 15.09 -6.21 -11.82
C LEU A 79 14.21 -4.99 -11.95
N GLU A 80 13.11 -5.08 -12.69
CA GLU A 80 12.21 -3.96 -12.95
C GLU A 80 10.76 -4.31 -12.59
N ARG A 81 9.95 -3.25 -12.28
CA ARG A 81 8.51 -3.41 -12.16
C ARG A 81 7.95 -4.03 -13.43
N GLY A 82 7.14 -5.05 -13.27
CA GLY A 82 6.54 -5.75 -14.39
C GLY A 82 7.36 -6.94 -14.90
N ASP A 83 8.53 -7.20 -14.37
CA ASP A 83 9.24 -8.46 -14.65
C ASP A 83 8.46 -9.67 -14.15
N TRP A 84 8.57 -10.76 -14.87
CA TRP A 84 8.15 -12.08 -14.43
C TRP A 84 9.35 -12.88 -13.97
N ILE A 85 9.37 -13.32 -12.73
CA ILE A 85 10.33 -14.31 -12.26
C ILE A 85 9.70 -15.69 -12.53
N ILE A 86 10.32 -16.44 -13.42
CA ILE A 86 9.81 -17.73 -13.90
C ILE A 86 10.63 -18.93 -13.41
N GLY A 87 11.80 -18.68 -12.81
CA GLY A 87 12.66 -19.74 -12.28
C GLY A 87 13.66 -19.24 -11.25
N ILE A 88 14.17 -20.19 -10.46
CA ILE A 88 15.15 -19.98 -9.39
C ILE A 88 16.23 -21.05 -9.49
N ASN A 89 17.52 -20.62 -9.51
CA ASN A 89 18.69 -21.49 -9.51
C ASN A 89 18.65 -22.57 -10.62
N GLY A 90 18.39 -22.14 -11.86
CA GLY A 90 18.33 -23.02 -13.03
C GLY A 90 17.13 -23.97 -13.06
N LYS A 91 16.22 -23.89 -12.08
CA LYS A 91 14.96 -24.63 -12.07
C LYS A 91 13.84 -23.68 -12.50
N ASN A 92 13.33 -23.91 -13.69
CA ASN A 92 12.07 -23.26 -14.10
C ASN A 92 10.96 -23.77 -13.20
N ASN A 93 9.99 -22.89 -12.91
CA ASN A 93 8.82 -23.15 -12.09
C ASN A 93 9.02 -22.91 -10.58
N ILE A 94 8.34 -21.91 -10.09
CA ILE A 94 8.20 -21.63 -8.67
C ILE A 94 7.06 -22.50 -8.13
N LYS A 95 7.28 -23.14 -6.98
CA LYS A 95 6.29 -24.02 -6.34
C LYS A 95 6.04 -23.59 -4.90
N GLU A 96 4.99 -24.14 -4.29
CA GLU A 96 4.68 -23.92 -2.88
C GLU A 96 5.87 -24.17 -1.94
N GLY A 97 6.71 -25.16 -2.26
CA GLY A 97 7.88 -25.50 -1.45
C GLY A 97 9.07 -24.54 -1.57
N ASN A 98 9.10 -23.65 -2.57
CA ASN A 98 10.27 -22.80 -2.80
C ASN A 98 9.99 -21.30 -3.02
N TYR A 99 8.72 -20.85 -3.13
CA TYR A 99 8.43 -19.44 -3.37
C TYR A 99 8.94 -18.50 -2.26
N LYS A 100 9.11 -19.03 -1.05
CA LYS A 100 9.64 -18.26 0.08
C LYS A 100 11.07 -17.78 -0.13
N THR A 101 11.83 -18.43 -1.02
CA THR A 101 13.19 -18.00 -1.37
C THR A 101 13.22 -16.69 -2.17
N LEU A 102 12.07 -16.19 -2.62
CA LEU A 102 11.95 -14.87 -3.24
C LEU A 102 11.96 -13.71 -2.24
N PHE A 103 11.83 -13.96 -0.95
CA PHE A 103 11.81 -12.90 0.06
C PHE A 103 13.18 -12.50 0.55
N SER A 104 13.98 -13.49 0.90
CA SER A 104 15.31 -13.31 1.46
C SER A 104 16.11 -14.61 1.40
N GLY A 105 17.42 -14.52 1.54
CA GLY A 105 18.30 -15.68 1.60
C GLY A 105 19.71 -15.38 1.14
N SER A 106 20.43 -16.46 0.79
CA SER A 106 21.76 -16.37 0.19
C SER A 106 21.70 -15.84 -1.23
N ALA A 107 22.86 -15.49 -1.79
CA ALA A 107 22.99 -15.18 -3.21
C ALA A 107 22.34 -16.28 -4.06
N THR A 108 21.60 -15.87 -5.06
CA THR A 108 20.75 -16.76 -5.87
C THR A 108 20.71 -16.29 -7.32
N GLN A 109 20.20 -17.12 -8.19
CA GLN A 109 20.05 -16.80 -9.60
C GLN A 109 18.57 -16.91 -9.98
N TRP A 110 18.03 -15.87 -10.62
CA TRP A 110 16.66 -15.89 -11.10
C TRP A 110 16.60 -15.87 -12.62
N THR A 111 15.69 -16.66 -13.17
CA THR A 111 15.31 -16.56 -14.57
C THR A 111 14.12 -15.61 -14.64
N ILE A 112 14.29 -14.49 -15.33
CA ILE A 112 13.26 -13.47 -15.51
C ILE A 112 12.88 -13.34 -16.97
N THR A 113 11.67 -12.88 -17.23
CA THR A 113 11.23 -12.45 -18.56
C THR A 113 10.57 -11.08 -18.51
N HIS A 114 11.00 -10.22 -19.40
CA HIS A 114 10.49 -8.89 -19.60
C HIS A 114 10.34 -8.64 -21.10
N ASN A 115 9.16 -8.21 -21.55
CA ASN A 115 8.91 -7.90 -22.98
C ASN A 115 9.46 -8.98 -23.92
N GLU A 116 9.10 -10.26 -23.69
CA GLU A 116 9.50 -11.45 -24.45
C GLU A 116 11.00 -11.84 -24.36
N THR A 117 11.81 -11.04 -23.70
CA THR A 117 13.21 -11.36 -23.49
C THR A 117 13.38 -12.11 -22.18
N THR A 118 13.82 -13.35 -22.26
CA THR A 118 14.17 -14.14 -21.08
C THR A 118 15.66 -14.07 -20.84
N LYS A 119 16.03 -13.75 -19.62
CA LYS A 119 17.43 -13.73 -19.18
C LYS A 119 17.57 -14.32 -17.77
N THR A 120 18.77 -14.69 -17.42
CA THR A 120 19.12 -15.08 -16.06
C THR A 120 19.91 -13.95 -15.42
N ILE A 121 19.55 -13.60 -14.19
CA ILE A 121 20.22 -12.56 -13.41
C ILE A 121 20.72 -13.16 -12.10
N ASP A 122 21.90 -12.71 -11.66
CA ASP A 122 22.45 -13.06 -10.37
C ASP A 122 21.98 -12.04 -9.33
N ILE A 123 21.43 -12.53 -8.23
CA ILE A 123 20.95 -11.71 -7.11
C ILE A 123 21.92 -11.92 -5.94
N GLU A 124 22.44 -10.85 -5.40
CA GLU A 124 23.25 -10.88 -4.19
C GLU A 124 22.44 -11.38 -2.99
N ALA A 125 23.14 -11.80 -1.92
CA ALA A 125 22.49 -12.19 -0.69
C ALA A 125 21.61 -11.03 -0.15
N SER A 126 20.47 -11.38 0.43
CA SER A 126 19.58 -10.41 1.03
C SER A 126 20.28 -9.57 2.09
N THR A 127 20.01 -8.30 2.12
CA THR A 127 20.57 -7.31 3.05
C THR A 127 19.48 -6.51 3.72
N ALA A 128 19.89 -5.77 4.73
CA ALA A 128 19.07 -4.71 5.27
C ALA A 128 18.89 -3.61 4.20
N VAL A 129 17.65 -3.30 3.86
CA VAL A 129 17.28 -2.28 2.86
C VAL A 129 16.36 -1.26 3.50
N GLU A 130 16.61 0.03 3.27
CA GLU A 130 15.70 1.07 3.69
C GLU A 130 14.41 0.99 2.87
N ASP A 131 13.27 0.94 3.56
CA ASP A 131 11.94 0.96 2.96
C ASP A 131 11.28 2.32 3.24
N ASN A 132 11.67 3.36 2.47
CA ASN A 132 11.06 4.67 2.58
C ASN A 132 9.63 4.61 2.01
N PRO A 133 8.60 4.93 2.82
CA PRO A 133 7.20 4.83 2.39
C PRO A 133 6.82 5.84 1.30
N LEU A 134 7.55 6.94 1.20
CA LEU A 134 7.38 7.97 0.16
C LEU A 134 8.04 7.50 -1.15
N TYR A 135 7.58 6.36 -1.64
CA TYR A 135 8.24 5.57 -2.68
C TYR A 135 8.49 6.33 -3.99
N TYR A 136 7.50 7.14 -4.43
CA TYR A 136 7.63 7.96 -5.62
C TYR A 136 6.73 9.20 -5.52
N HIS A 137 7.24 10.35 -5.94
CA HIS A 137 6.45 11.56 -6.05
C HIS A 137 6.94 12.43 -7.22
N ASP A 138 6.00 13.10 -7.89
CA ASP A 138 6.31 14.10 -8.93
C ASP A 138 5.09 14.97 -9.23
N VAL A 139 5.29 16.01 -10.01
CA VAL A 139 4.24 16.86 -10.58
C VAL A 139 4.17 16.67 -12.09
N LEU A 140 3.08 16.08 -12.53
CA LEU A 140 2.78 15.89 -13.95
C LEU A 140 2.03 17.10 -14.48
N THR A 141 2.48 17.67 -15.61
CA THR A 141 1.80 18.79 -16.27
C THR A 141 1.06 18.29 -17.51
N VAL A 142 -0.26 18.44 -17.52
CA VAL A 142 -1.12 18.07 -18.65
C VAL A 142 -2.08 19.22 -18.98
N GLY A 143 -1.79 19.98 -20.02
CA GLY A 143 -2.52 21.20 -20.32
C GLY A 143 -2.34 22.25 -19.22
N ASP A 144 -3.45 22.71 -18.65
CA ASP A 144 -3.49 23.65 -17.53
C ASP A 144 -3.46 22.95 -16.15
N LYS A 145 -3.45 21.62 -16.13
CA LYS A 145 -3.46 20.82 -14.91
C LYS A 145 -2.04 20.53 -14.43
N LYS A 146 -1.79 20.80 -13.17
CA LYS A 146 -0.59 20.41 -12.44
C LYS A 146 -0.99 19.36 -11.42
N ILE A 147 -0.71 18.11 -11.75
CA ILE A 147 -1.15 16.93 -11.02
C ILE A 147 -0.02 16.49 -10.10
N GLY A 148 -0.18 16.66 -8.80
CA GLY A 148 0.69 16.02 -7.82
C GLY A 148 0.40 14.53 -7.79
N TYR A 149 1.44 13.71 -7.85
CA TYR A 149 1.33 12.27 -7.72
C TYR A 149 2.24 11.79 -6.60
N LEU A 150 1.69 11.01 -5.69
CA LEU A 150 2.42 10.42 -4.57
C LEU A 150 2.07 8.94 -4.46
N VAL A 151 3.08 8.07 -4.54
CA VAL A 151 2.99 6.65 -4.18
C VAL A 151 3.46 6.50 -2.75
N TYR A 152 2.55 6.09 -1.86
CA TYR A 152 2.80 5.95 -0.44
C TYR A 152 2.51 4.52 0.03
N ASN A 153 3.55 3.75 0.32
CA ASN A 153 3.45 2.30 0.47
C ASN A 153 3.10 1.81 1.87
N HIS A 154 3.37 2.59 2.91
CA HIS A 154 2.98 2.27 4.29
C HIS A 154 3.06 3.50 5.19
N PHE A 155 2.34 3.49 6.30
CA PHE A 155 2.32 4.60 7.26
C PHE A 155 3.37 4.35 8.36
N THR A 156 4.63 4.68 8.06
CA THR A 156 5.76 4.62 8.99
C THR A 156 6.37 6.01 9.11
N PRO A 157 6.56 6.54 10.33
CA PRO A 157 6.99 7.94 10.51
C PRO A 157 8.48 8.17 10.26
N GLY A 158 9.30 7.13 10.41
CA GLY A 158 10.73 7.18 10.20
C GLY A 158 11.41 5.83 10.37
N PRO A 159 12.69 5.69 9.95
CA PRO A 159 13.40 4.41 9.90
C PRO A 159 13.71 3.79 11.27
N LYS A 160 13.61 4.51 12.36
CA LYS A 160 13.97 4.02 13.71
C LYS A 160 12.75 3.78 14.61
N GLY A 161 11.55 3.71 14.03
CA GLY A 161 10.32 3.44 14.76
C GLY A 161 9.47 4.68 15.03
N VAL A 162 8.54 4.58 15.98
CA VAL A 162 7.45 5.55 16.19
C VAL A 162 7.92 6.96 16.60
N GLU A 163 9.02 7.06 17.32
CA GLU A 163 9.59 8.33 17.78
C GLU A 163 10.43 9.02 16.70
N ASP A 164 10.79 8.31 15.64
CA ASP A 164 11.52 8.86 14.50
C ASP A 164 10.51 9.42 13.50
N ARG A 165 10.60 10.72 13.23
CA ARG A 165 9.66 11.44 12.35
C ARG A 165 10.26 11.81 11.00
N THR A 166 11.37 11.17 10.63
CA THR A 166 12.14 11.52 9.42
C THR A 166 11.26 11.50 8.15
N TYR A 167 10.46 10.46 7.96
CA TYR A 167 9.60 10.37 6.77
C TYR A 167 8.38 11.29 6.84
N ASP A 168 7.85 11.56 8.03
CA ASP A 168 6.78 12.53 8.19
C ASP A 168 7.28 13.97 7.88
N GLU A 169 8.50 14.32 8.25
CA GLU A 169 9.11 15.62 7.90
C GLU A 169 9.46 15.68 6.40
N GLU A 170 9.91 14.58 5.81
CA GLU A 170 10.11 14.48 4.36
C GLU A 170 8.77 14.68 3.61
N MET A 171 7.68 14.09 4.10
CA MET A 171 6.34 14.29 3.54
C MET A 171 5.95 15.77 3.52
N LYS A 172 6.18 16.52 4.61
CA LYS A 172 5.94 17.97 4.63
C LYS A 172 6.75 18.71 3.56
N THR A 173 8.01 18.31 3.35
CA THR A 173 8.88 18.89 2.34
C THR A 173 8.34 18.64 0.93
N ILE A 174 7.89 17.42 0.65
CA ILE A 174 7.27 17.04 -0.64
C ILE A 174 6.00 17.88 -0.88
N PHE A 175 5.15 18.04 0.13
CA PHE A 175 3.92 18.85 -0.02
C PHE A 175 4.21 20.34 -0.19
N ALA A 176 5.27 20.87 0.44
CA ALA A 176 5.73 22.22 0.21
C ALA A 176 6.24 22.42 -1.24
N ASP A 177 6.93 21.41 -1.81
CA ASP A 177 7.32 21.42 -3.23
C ASP A 177 6.08 21.39 -4.14
N PHE A 178 5.13 20.50 -3.88
CA PHE A 178 3.87 20.46 -4.64
C PHE A 178 3.16 21.80 -4.63
N GLN A 179 3.06 22.45 -3.47
CA GLN A 179 2.47 23.78 -3.36
C GLN A 179 3.26 24.82 -4.18
N SER A 180 4.60 24.85 -4.07
CA SER A 180 5.46 25.79 -4.76
C SER A 180 5.36 25.66 -6.29
N ARG A 181 5.19 24.43 -6.76
CA ARG A 181 4.99 24.10 -8.18
C ARG A 181 3.54 24.35 -8.66
N GLY A 182 2.65 24.73 -7.75
CA GLY A 182 1.26 25.11 -8.04
C GLY A 182 0.37 23.91 -8.38
N VAL A 183 0.57 22.78 -7.71
CA VAL A 183 -0.30 21.61 -7.82
C VAL A 183 -1.75 22.01 -7.55
N ASN A 184 -2.65 21.65 -8.47
CA ASN A 184 -4.07 21.95 -8.43
C ASN A 184 -4.99 20.74 -8.63
N GLU A 185 -4.41 19.57 -8.92
CA GLU A 185 -5.04 18.25 -8.91
C GLU A 185 -4.12 17.28 -8.19
N PHE A 186 -4.65 16.24 -7.57
CA PHE A 186 -3.83 15.30 -6.80
C PHE A 186 -4.26 13.86 -7.00
N VAL A 187 -3.26 12.98 -7.16
CA VAL A 187 -3.44 11.52 -7.21
C VAL A 187 -2.60 10.90 -6.09
N LEU A 188 -3.27 10.28 -5.15
CA LEU A 188 -2.65 9.52 -4.06
C LEU A 188 -2.73 8.02 -4.39
N ASP A 189 -1.59 7.37 -4.48
CA ASP A 189 -1.52 5.93 -4.78
C ASP A 189 -1.30 5.12 -3.51
N LEU A 190 -2.35 4.47 -3.06
CA LEU A 190 -2.39 3.59 -1.90
C LEU A 190 -2.62 2.12 -2.29
N ARG A 191 -2.47 1.75 -3.57
CA ARG A 191 -2.77 0.37 -4.03
C ARG A 191 -1.93 -0.70 -3.34
N TYR A 192 -0.75 -0.37 -2.85
CA TYR A 192 0.14 -1.29 -2.14
C TYR A 192 0.25 -1.00 -0.65
N ASN A 193 -0.62 -0.15 -0.11
CA ASN A 193 -0.52 0.34 1.27
C ASN A 193 -1.50 -0.38 2.22
N GLY A 194 -0.97 -1.27 3.05
CA GLY A 194 -1.73 -2.02 4.07
C GLY A 194 -1.97 -1.27 5.38
N GLY A 195 -1.63 0.02 5.46
CA GLY A 195 -1.79 0.82 6.67
C GLY A 195 -0.49 1.08 7.45
N GLY A 196 -0.60 1.28 8.74
CA GLY A 196 0.50 1.57 9.66
C GLY A 196 0.08 2.54 10.77
N TYR A 197 0.96 3.47 11.15
CA TYR A 197 0.75 4.36 12.28
C TYR A 197 -0.29 5.45 12.00
N GLU A 198 -1.15 5.66 12.99
CA GLU A 198 -2.25 6.63 12.95
C GLU A 198 -1.75 8.08 12.79
N HIS A 199 -0.67 8.46 13.45
CA HIS A 199 -0.15 9.82 13.36
C HIS A 199 0.40 10.16 11.97
N SER A 200 1.01 9.21 11.25
CA SER A 200 1.41 9.42 9.85
C SER A 200 0.19 9.52 8.91
N ALA A 201 -0.90 8.80 9.24
CA ALA A 201 -2.19 8.98 8.53
C ALA A 201 -2.79 10.37 8.80
N ASN A 202 -2.73 10.84 10.04
CA ASN A 202 -3.13 12.20 10.41
C ASN A 202 -2.29 13.26 9.70
N MET A 203 -0.95 13.06 9.63
CA MET A 203 -0.04 13.94 8.89
C MET A 203 -0.46 14.05 7.42
N LEU A 204 -0.60 12.93 6.72
CA LEU A 204 -0.98 12.94 5.31
C LEU A 204 -2.35 13.59 5.08
N ALA A 205 -3.35 13.20 5.86
CA ALA A 205 -4.69 13.75 5.74
C ALA A 205 -4.72 15.26 6.08
N GLY A 206 -3.93 15.68 7.08
CA GLY A 206 -3.79 17.08 7.47
C GLY A 206 -3.08 17.96 6.43
N LEU A 207 -2.24 17.39 5.56
CA LEU A 207 -1.63 18.09 4.44
C LEU A 207 -2.56 18.18 3.21
N LEU A 208 -3.53 17.26 3.10
CA LEU A 208 -4.48 17.17 1.98
C LEU A 208 -5.78 17.93 2.23
N ILE A 209 -6.20 18.05 3.50
CA ILE A 209 -7.47 18.70 3.85
C ILE A 209 -7.47 20.16 3.42
N PRO A 210 -8.61 20.74 2.94
CA PRO A 210 -8.71 22.17 2.71
C PRO A 210 -8.41 22.98 3.98
N GLU A 211 -7.71 24.09 3.84
CA GLU A 211 -7.23 24.90 4.98
C GLU A 211 -8.35 25.30 5.94
N GLU A 212 -9.53 25.62 5.39
CA GLU A 212 -10.74 25.97 6.16
C GLU A 212 -11.26 24.80 7.01
N SER A 213 -10.87 23.58 6.72
CA SER A 213 -11.32 22.37 7.41
C SER A 213 -10.27 21.77 8.36
N LYS A 214 -9.11 22.36 8.49
CA LYS A 214 -7.97 21.84 9.29
C LYS A 214 -8.28 21.61 10.77
N ASP A 215 -9.23 22.35 11.33
CA ASP A 215 -9.61 22.26 12.74
C ASP A 215 -10.76 21.26 12.97
N ASN A 216 -11.22 20.56 11.93
CA ASN A 216 -12.23 19.51 12.06
C ASN A 216 -11.65 18.19 12.54
N VAL A 217 -12.55 17.29 12.92
CA VAL A 217 -12.22 15.96 13.41
C VAL A 217 -11.66 15.10 12.28
N PHE A 218 -10.44 14.58 12.48
CA PHE A 218 -9.83 13.56 11.66
C PHE A 218 -10.38 12.17 12.01
N GLY A 219 -10.44 11.82 13.30
CA GLY A 219 -10.92 10.52 13.74
C GLY A 219 -11.40 10.51 15.18
N ILE A 220 -12.40 9.68 15.43
CA ILE A 220 -12.97 9.41 16.77
C ILE A 220 -12.63 7.97 17.13
N PHE A 221 -11.88 7.80 18.21
CA PHE A 221 -11.34 6.51 18.66
C PHE A 221 -12.14 6.03 19.87
N SER A 222 -12.68 4.83 19.77
CA SER A 222 -13.52 4.22 20.81
C SER A 222 -13.02 2.85 21.19
N ASN A 223 -13.11 2.48 22.47
CA ASN A 223 -12.75 1.14 22.93
C ASN A 223 -13.85 0.10 22.58
N ASN A 224 -13.60 -1.16 22.94
CA ASN A 224 -14.50 -2.29 22.69
C ASN A 224 -15.86 -2.19 23.39
N LYS A 225 -16.03 -1.25 24.34
CA LYS A 225 -17.30 -0.93 25.02
C LYS A 225 -18.02 0.25 24.37
N GLY A 226 -17.49 0.79 23.27
CA GLY A 226 -18.05 1.96 22.57
C GLY A 226 -17.78 3.30 23.27
N LYS A 227 -16.95 3.31 24.34
CA LYS A 227 -16.56 4.56 24.99
C LYS A 227 -15.47 5.24 24.13
N VAL A 228 -15.69 6.51 23.77
CA VAL A 228 -14.68 7.33 23.12
C VAL A 228 -13.49 7.49 24.08
N THR A 229 -12.32 7.13 23.60
CA THR A 229 -11.04 7.24 24.33
C THR A 229 -10.35 8.56 24.02
N HIS A 230 -10.33 8.95 22.76
CA HIS A 230 -9.78 10.22 22.30
C HIS A 230 -10.34 10.61 20.92
N THR A 231 -10.15 11.86 20.56
CA THR A 231 -10.47 12.42 19.25
C THR A 231 -9.23 13.11 18.71
N ARG A 232 -8.93 12.88 17.42
CA ARG A 232 -7.87 13.57 16.69
C ARG A 232 -8.46 14.58 15.72
N TYR A 233 -7.74 15.66 15.49
CA TYR A 233 -8.06 16.71 14.54
C TYR A 233 -7.04 16.73 13.41
N PHE A 234 -7.40 17.25 12.23
CA PHE A 234 -6.46 17.25 11.10
C PHE A 234 -5.18 18.05 11.38
N ASN A 235 -5.26 19.12 12.17
CA ASN A 235 -4.12 19.96 12.53
C ASN A 235 -3.22 19.34 13.62
N THR A 236 -3.52 18.17 14.13
CA THR A 236 -2.75 17.59 15.26
C THR A 236 -1.28 17.40 14.89
N GLU A 237 -0.99 16.79 13.75
CA GLU A 237 0.37 16.49 13.30
C GLU A 237 0.95 17.60 12.38
N THR A 238 0.10 18.40 11.76
CA THR A 238 0.50 19.48 10.84
C THR A 238 0.61 20.85 11.49
N LYS A 239 0.53 20.94 12.81
CA LYS A 239 0.61 22.20 13.54
C LYS A 239 1.89 22.96 13.21
N GLY A 240 1.76 24.19 12.74
CA GLY A 240 2.89 25.03 12.33
C GLY A 240 3.40 24.76 10.91
N THR A 241 2.82 23.83 10.17
CA THR A 241 3.11 23.63 8.75
C THR A 241 2.49 24.76 7.94
N ALA A 242 3.29 25.41 7.09
CA ALA A 242 2.81 26.41 6.17
C ALA A 242 2.32 25.74 4.88
N GLY A 243 1.12 26.15 4.44
CA GLY A 243 0.59 25.85 3.12
C GLY A 243 -0.11 24.52 2.99
N TYR A 244 -1.34 24.61 2.58
CA TYR A 244 -2.19 23.49 2.16
C TYR A 244 -2.31 23.49 0.64
N LEU A 245 -2.48 22.31 0.04
CA LEU A 245 -2.75 22.24 -1.39
C LEU A 245 -4.13 22.84 -1.69
N LYS A 246 -4.20 23.70 -2.71
CA LYS A 246 -5.47 24.26 -3.19
C LYS A 246 -5.94 23.44 -4.39
N LEU A 247 -6.60 22.34 -4.11
CA LEU A 247 -7.07 21.43 -5.13
C LEU A 247 -8.37 21.92 -5.77
N ASN A 248 -8.49 21.75 -7.09
CA ASN A 248 -9.69 22.09 -7.80
C ASN A 248 -10.92 21.34 -7.26
N SER A 249 -11.97 22.06 -6.90
CA SER A 249 -13.20 21.50 -6.34
C SER A 249 -12.97 20.68 -5.06
N ASN A 250 -11.90 20.93 -4.31
CA ASN A 250 -11.50 20.14 -3.15
C ASN A 250 -11.53 18.62 -3.48
N ARG A 251 -11.00 18.24 -4.66
CA ARG A 251 -11.06 16.87 -5.16
C ARG A 251 -9.72 16.18 -5.08
N ILE A 252 -9.75 14.90 -4.70
CA ILE A 252 -8.60 14.01 -4.71
C ILE A 252 -8.96 12.70 -5.41
N TYR A 253 -8.01 12.16 -6.16
CA TYR A 253 -8.10 10.84 -6.77
C TYR A 253 -7.22 9.88 -5.97
N ILE A 254 -7.77 8.74 -5.54
CA ILE A 254 -7.04 7.75 -4.75
C ILE A 254 -7.06 6.43 -5.49
N LEU A 255 -5.86 5.89 -5.75
CA LEU A 255 -5.70 4.56 -6.35
C LEU A 255 -5.71 3.52 -5.23
N THR A 256 -6.59 2.54 -5.34
CA THR A 256 -6.82 1.52 -4.32
C THR A 256 -6.72 0.10 -4.87
N SER A 257 -6.47 -0.85 -3.99
CA SER A 257 -6.60 -2.28 -4.27
C SER A 257 -7.22 -3.00 -3.07
N GLU A 258 -7.38 -4.30 -3.16
CA GLU A 258 -7.78 -5.14 -2.01
C GLU A 258 -6.76 -5.12 -0.86
N ASN A 259 -5.52 -4.66 -1.10
CA ASN A 259 -4.48 -4.46 -0.10
C ASN A 259 -4.54 -3.09 0.58
N THR A 260 -5.34 -2.16 0.08
CA THR A 260 -5.55 -0.86 0.71
C THR A 260 -6.32 -1.06 2.00
N ALA A 261 -5.68 -0.85 3.16
CA ALA A 261 -6.23 -1.24 4.45
C ALA A 261 -5.91 -0.24 5.57
N SER A 262 -6.74 -0.24 6.62
CA SER A 262 -6.41 0.35 7.93
C SER A 262 -6.15 1.86 7.85
N SER A 263 -4.92 2.34 8.13
CA SER A 263 -4.55 3.76 8.05
C SER A 263 -4.78 4.37 6.68
N SER A 264 -4.66 3.60 5.59
CA SER A 264 -5.06 4.03 4.25
C SER A 264 -6.55 4.33 4.18
N GLU A 265 -7.37 3.45 4.73
CA GLU A 265 -8.83 3.60 4.77
C GLU A 265 -9.24 4.70 5.76
N LEU A 266 -8.48 4.91 6.84
CA LEU A 266 -8.68 6.01 7.77
C LEU A 266 -8.48 7.36 7.08
N VAL A 267 -7.46 7.52 6.22
CA VAL A 267 -7.27 8.73 5.42
C VAL A 267 -8.47 8.97 4.51
N ILE A 268 -8.94 7.95 3.77
CA ILE A 268 -10.12 8.04 2.91
C ILE A 268 -11.34 8.47 3.73
N SER A 269 -11.63 7.75 4.80
CA SER A 269 -12.79 8.00 5.68
C SER A 269 -12.77 9.41 6.28
N SER A 270 -11.59 9.85 6.72
CA SER A 270 -11.44 11.15 7.39
C SER A 270 -11.66 12.32 6.45
N LEU A 271 -11.21 12.21 5.20
CA LEU A 271 -11.34 13.25 4.18
C LEU A 271 -12.75 13.31 3.55
N GLU A 272 -13.45 12.18 3.50
CA GLU A 272 -14.76 12.04 2.84
C GLU A 272 -15.80 13.12 3.22
N PRO A 273 -15.95 13.53 4.50
CA PRO A 273 -16.90 14.59 4.86
C PRO A 273 -16.56 15.99 4.32
N PHE A 274 -15.32 16.21 3.88
CA PHE A 274 -14.77 17.54 3.57
C PHE A 274 -14.28 17.69 2.15
N MET A 275 -14.08 16.58 1.43
CA MET A 275 -13.49 16.55 0.09
C MET A 275 -14.28 15.67 -0.85
N ASN A 276 -14.15 15.94 -2.14
CA ASN A 276 -14.64 15.06 -3.20
C ASN A 276 -13.59 13.97 -3.46
N ILE A 277 -13.81 12.77 -2.94
CA ILE A 277 -12.92 11.64 -3.14
C ILE A 277 -13.37 10.85 -4.35
N VAL A 278 -12.46 10.55 -5.27
CA VAL A 278 -12.68 9.67 -6.41
C VAL A 278 -11.79 8.46 -6.26
N LEU A 279 -12.38 7.30 -5.99
CA LEU A 279 -11.67 6.05 -5.82
C LEU A 279 -11.56 5.29 -7.14
N ILE A 280 -10.35 4.91 -7.50
CA ILE A 280 -10.04 4.14 -8.71
C ILE A 280 -9.30 2.89 -8.28
N GLY A 281 -9.85 1.72 -8.59
CA GLY A 281 -9.19 0.48 -8.21
C GLY A 281 -10.15 -0.61 -7.80
N GLN A 282 -9.86 -1.27 -6.69
CA GLN A 282 -10.65 -2.38 -6.15
C GLN A 282 -11.25 -2.00 -4.78
N LEU A 283 -12.22 -2.81 -4.35
CA LEU A 283 -12.78 -2.74 -3.00
C LEU A 283 -11.68 -2.88 -1.96
N THR A 284 -11.59 -1.93 -1.03
CA THR A 284 -10.59 -1.95 0.03
C THR A 284 -10.89 -2.99 1.12
N GLU A 285 -9.98 -3.18 2.05
CA GLU A 285 -10.06 -4.24 3.07
C GLU A 285 -11.24 -4.09 4.04
N GLY A 286 -11.56 -2.89 4.50
CA GLY A 286 -12.59 -2.64 5.50
C GLY A 286 -12.10 -2.78 6.94
N LYS A 287 -10.85 -2.43 7.21
CA LYS A 287 -10.23 -2.54 8.53
C LYS A 287 -10.31 -1.23 9.30
N ASN A 288 -11.44 -0.98 9.95
CA ASN A 288 -11.72 0.23 10.75
C ASN A 288 -11.35 0.08 12.24
N VAL A 289 -10.37 -0.76 12.54
CA VAL A 289 -9.95 -1.10 13.90
C VAL A 289 -8.48 -0.82 14.12
N GLY A 290 -8.15 -0.42 15.34
CA GLY A 290 -6.80 -0.17 15.82
C GLY A 290 -6.35 -1.22 16.83
N MET A 291 -5.04 -1.44 16.87
CA MET A 291 -4.41 -2.34 17.81
C MET A 291 -3.26 -1.66 18.50
N GLN A 292 -2.92 -2.17 19.69
CA GLN A 292 -1.77 -1.75 20.46
C GLN A 292 -0.91 -2.97 20.75
N GLU A 293 0.40 -2.79 20.69
CA GLU A 293 1.34 -3.83 21.11
C GLU A 293 1.36 -3.95 22.62
N TYR A 294 1.31 -5.18 23.09
CA TYR A 294 1.58 -5.57 24.48
C TYR A 294 2.71 -6.56 24.47
N SER A 295 3.89 -6.12 24.84
CA SER A 295 5.09 -6.93 24.98
C SER A 295 5.72 -6.70 26.35
N ASP A 296 6.32 -7.74 26.93
CA ASP A 296 7.12 -7.68 28.15
C ASP A 296 8.29 -8.63 27.93
N ASP A 297 9.51 -8.17 28.23
CA ASP A 297 10.75 -8.95 28.09
C ASP A 297 10.75 -10.23 28.95
N LYS A 298 9.84 -10.33 29.93
CA LYS A 298 9.63 -11.53 30.76
C LYS A 298 8.85 -12.62 30.04
N TYR A 299 8.16 -12.28 28.94
CA TYR A 299 7.31 -13.23 28.21
C TYR A 299 7.84 -13.48 26.82
N GLU A 300 7.75 -14.72 26.39
CA GLU A 300 8.19 -15.17 25.07
C GLU A 300 7.29 -14.64 23.92
N TRP A 301 6.14 -14.03 24.27
CA TRP A 301 5.08 -13.66 23.34
C TRP A 301 4.74 -12.17 23.46
N ALA A 302 4.63 -11.52 22.33
CA ALA A 302 4.02 -10.20 22.16
C ALA A 302 2.62 -10.35 21.54
N TYR A 303 1.70 -9.46 21.93
CA TYR A 303 0.29 -9.49 21.55
C TYR A 303 -0.13 -8.20 20.90
N TRP A 304 -0.92 -8.31 19.85
CA TRP A 304 -1.54 -7.17 19.15
C TRP A 304 -3.06 -7.36 19.13
N PRO A 305 -3.75 -7.16 20.26
CA PRO A 305 -5.21 -7.22 20.28
C PRO A 305 -5.81 -6.00 19.62
N ILE A 306 -6.98 -6.17 19.04
CA ILE A 306 -7.85 -5.05 18.69
C ILE A 306 -8.33 -4.38 19.96
N THR A 307 -7.97 -3.11 20.14
CA THR A 307 -8.32 -2.31 21.32
C THR A 307 -9.24 -1.15 20.99
N THR A 308 -9.29 -0.74 19.72
CA THR A 308 -9.91 0.51 19.30
C THR A 308 -10.70 0.31 18.02
N ARG A 309 -11.84 0.99 17.92
CA ARG A 309 -12.58 1.24 16.69
C ARG A 309 -12.43 2.69 16.31
N VAL A 310 -12.31 2.95 15.02
CA VAL A 310 -12.15 4.31 14.49
C VAL A 310 -13.35 4.65 13.59
N THR A 311 -13.88 5.87 13.74
CA THR A 311 -14.87 6.46 12.84
C THR A 311 -14.44 7.89 12.50
N ASN A 312 -15.00 8.44 11.43
CA ASN A 312 -14.75 9.82 11.01
C ASN A 312 -15.65 10.85 11.74
N ALA A 313 -15.59 12.11 11.31
CA ALA A 313 -16.34 13.22 11.88
C ALA A 313 -17.87 13.02 11.91
N ILE A 314 -18.42 12.21 11.01
CA ILE A 314 -19.86 11.90 10.90
C ILE A 314 -20.19 10.50 11.42
N ASN A 315 -19.26 9.85 12.13
CA ASN A 315 -19.39 8.49 12.66
C ASN A 315 -19.64 7.42 11.58
N SER A 316 -19.10 7.61 10.38
CA SER A 316 -19.21 6.63 9.30
C SER A 316 -18.45 5.34 9.64
N ASP A 317 -19.04 4.21 9.28
CA ASP A 317 -18.46 2.88 9.42
C ASP A 317 -17.98 2.38 8.05
N TYR A 318 -16.70 2.06 7.94
CA TYR A 318 -16.10 1.49 6.73
C TYR A 318 -15.63 0.05 6.89
N SER A 319 -16.24 -0.71 7.81
CA SER A 319 -15.89 -2.13 8.03
C SER A 319 -16.19 -3.03 6.83
N ALA A 320 -16.96 -2.55 5.86
CA ALA A 320 -17.19 -3.24 4.59
C ALA A 320 -16.12 -2.95 3.52
N GLY A 321 -15.24 -1.98 3.76
CA GLY A 321 -14.33 -1.39 2.78
C GLY A 321 -14.99 -0.30 1.96
N PHE A 322 -14.18 0.41 1.18
CA PHE A 322 -14.63 1.43 0.25
C PHE A 322 -14.79 0.83 -1.15
N THR A 323 -15.99 0.88 -1.68
CA THR A 323 -16.25 0.51 -3.07
C THR A 323 -15.71 1.59 -3.98
N PRO A 324 -14.88 1.28 -4.99
CA PRO A 324 -14.33 2.29 -5.89
C PRO A 324 -15.44 2.86 -6.81
N ASP A 325 -15.30 4.14 -7.16
CA ASP A 325 -16.14 4.78 -8.18
C ASP A 325 -15.86 4.18 -9.57
N TYR A 326 -14.62 3.77 -9.78
CA TYR A 326 -14.16 3.11 -11.00
C TYR A 326 -13.47 1.80 -10.63
N ASP A 327 -14.16 0.67 -10.85
CA ASP A 327 -13.54 -0.67 -10.74
C ASP A 327 -12.46 -0.81 -11.82
N TRP A 328 -11.19 -0.77 -11.39
CA TRP A 328 -10.03 -0.70 -12.28
C TRP A 328 -8.88 -1.50 -11.69
N ASN A 329 -8.61 -2.68 -12.26
CA ASN A 329 -7.63 -3.61 -11.70
C ASN A 329 -6.50 -3.87 -12.69
N GLU A 330 -5.26 -3.54 -12.32
CA GLU A 330 -4.07 -3.71 -13.15
C GLU A 330 -3.81 -5.17 -13.56
N PHE A 331 -4.35 -6.14 -12.82
CA PHE A 331 -4.26 -7.56 -13.12
C PHE A 331 -5.48 -8.12 -13.87
N ASN A 332 -6.47 -7.31 -14.17
CA ASN A 332 -7.63 -7.75 -14.94
C ASN A 332 -7.32 -7.71 -16.44
N LEU A 333 -7.09 -8.88 -17.04
CA LEU A 333 -6.75 -8.99 -18.47
C LEU A 333 -7.84 -8.46 -19.42
N SER A 334 -9.09 -8.31 -18.96
CA SER A 334 -10.13 -7.67 -19.76
C SER A 334 -9.98 -6.14 -19.79
N GLN A 335 -9.35 -5.57 -18.79
CA GLN A 335 -9.10 -4.12 -18.66
C GLN A 335 -7.68 -3.76 -19.10
N ASN A 336 -6.71 -4.61 -18.79
CA ASN A 336 -5.30 -4.49 -19.15
C ASN A 336 -4.87 -5.72 -19.99
N PRO A 337 -5.31 -5.81 -21.26
CA PRO A 337 -5.10 -7.00 -22.08
C PRO A 337 -3.62 -7.24 -22.43
N GLU A 338 -2.82 -6.21 -22.38
CA GLU A 338 -1.37 -6.27 -22.62
C GLU A 338 -0.62 -6.80 -21.38
N ASP A 339 -1.29 -6.92 -20.24
CA ASP A 339 -0.70 -7.35 -18.97
C ASP A 339 0.58 -6.58 -18.61
N THR A 340 0.61 -5.28 -18.93
CA THR A 340 1.78 -4.43 -18.72
C THR A 340 1.72 -3.74 -17.35
N LEU A 341 2.84 -3.73 -16.65
CA LEU A 341 3.06 -2.91 -15.46
C LEU A 341 4.22 -1.94 -15.76
N LEU A 342 3.88 -0.76 -16.23
CA LEU A 342 4.85 0.32 -16.46
C LEU A 342 5.37 0.86 -15.11
N PRO A 343 6.54 1.53 -15.10
CA PRO A 343 7.06 2.17 -13.90
C PRO A 343 6.03 3.08 -13.23
N LEU A 344 6.01 3.07 -11.88
CA LEU A 344 5.20 4.00 -11.12
C LEU A 344 5.68 5.43 -11.40
N GLY A 345 4.75 6.32 -11.77
CA GLY A 345 5.05 7.69 -12.25
C GLY A 345 5.04 7.85 -13.76
N ASP A 346 5.09 6.79 -14.55
CA ASP A 346 4.84 6.90 -15.99
C ASP A 346 3.38 7.30 -16.24
N SER A 347 3.15 8.38 -16.94
CA SER A 347 1.80 8.89 -17.25
C SER A 347 0.95 7.95 -18.09
N ASN A 348 1.53 6.90 -18.66
CA ASN A 348 0.84 5.82 -19.37
C ASN A 348 0.64 4.58 -18.48
N GLU A 349 1.15 4.60 -17.24
CA GLU A 349 0.91 3.50 -16.30
C GLU A 349 -0.60 3.31 -16.12
N PHE A 350 -1.05 2.08 -16.08
CA PHE A 350 -2.45 1.70 -16.26
C PHE A 350 -3.42 2.41 -15.30
N MET A 351 -3.11 2.50 -14.02
CA MET A 351 -3.99 3.13 -13.05
C MET A 351 -3.81 4.65 -13.00
N LEU A 352 -2.57 5.14 -13.08
CA LEU A 352 -2.27 6.57 -13.12
C LEU A 352 -2.86 7.21 -14.38
N ASN A 353 -2.78 6.55 -15.54
CA ASN A 353 -3.38 7.01 -16.78
C ASN A 353 -4.90 7.16 -16.67
N LYS A 354 -5.57 6.25 -15.98
CA LYS A 354 -7.01 6.35 -15.68
C LYS A 354 -7.33 7.60 -14.88
N ALA A 355 -6.57 7.89 -13.82
CA ALA A 355 -6.72 9.11 -13.03
C ALA A 355 -6.49 10.37 -13.88
N ILE A 356 -5.41 10.43 -14.67
CA ILE A 356 -5.11 11.54 -15.58
C ILE A 356 -6.24 11.76 -16.59
N THR A 357 -6.79 10.69 -17.14
CA THR A 357 -7.93 10.74 -18.07
C THR A 357 -9.16 11.38 -17.43
N LEU A 358 -9.47 11.01 -16.18
CA LEU A 358 -10.60 11.58 -15.42
C LEU A 358 -10.37 13.06 -15.09
N ILE A 359 -9.14 13.44 -14.73
CA ILE A 359 -8.76 14.82 -14.43
C ILE A 359 -8.88 15.71 -15.64
N THR A 360 -8.44 15.25 -16.80
CA THR A 360 -8.31 16.07 -18.03
C THR A 360 -9.51 15.96 -18.95
N GLY A 361 -10.37 14.96 -18.76
CA GLY A 361 -11.46 14.64 -19.68
C GLY A 361 -10.98 14.14 -21.06
N THR A 362 -9.68 13.90 -21.21
CA THR A 362 -9.09 13.46 -22.49
C THR A 362 -8.61 12.03 -22.42
N HIS A 363 -9.15 11.17 -23.27
CA HIS A 363 -8.59 9.84 -23.47
C HIS A 363 -7.23 9.99 -24.16
N ARG A 364 -6.15 9.84 -23.40
CA ARG A 364 -4.84 9.60 -24.01
C ARG A 364 -4.90 8.22 -24.67
N LYS A 365 -4.67 8.17 -25.99
CA LYS A 365 -4.43 6.89 -26.64
C LYS A 365 -3.21 6.26 -25.98
N THR A 366 -3.40 5.15 -25.29
CA THR A 366 -2.30 4.23 -25.00
C THR A 366 -1.54 4.02 -26.31
N ARG A 367 -0.22 4.17 -26.29
CA ARG A 367 0.60 3.78 -27.44
C ARG A 367 0.20 2.34 -27.76
N ASN A 368 -0.32 2.10 -28.96
CA ASN A 368 -0.41 0.75 -29.50
C ASN A 368 1.05 0.27 -29.68
N THR A 369 1.65 -0.21 -28.62
CA THR A 369 2.76 -1.13 -28.76
C THR A 369 2.14 -2.40 -29.31
N THR A 370 2.48 -2.74 -30.53
CA THR A 370 2.11 -4.01 -31.13
C THR A 370 2.80 -5.07 -30.29
N ILE A 371 2.10 -5.58 -29.27
CA ILE A 371 2.61 -6.62 -28.41
C ILE A 371 2.26 -7.93 -29.10
N LEU A 372 3.26 -8.47 -29.75
CA LEU A 372 3.35 -9.90 -30.03
C LEU A 372 3.87 -10.57 -28.75
N SER A 373 3.08 -10.58 -27.69
CA SER A 373 3.52 -11.23 -26.48
C SER A 373 3.22 -12.71 -26.53
N GLN A 374 4.23 -13.55 -26.28
CA GLN A 374 3.97 -14.83 -25.67
C GLN A 374 3.37 -14.56 -24.29
N THR A 375 2.09 -14.27 -24.29
CA THR A 375 1.36 -13.98 -23.07
C THR A 375 1.54 -15.17 -22.14
N ILE A 376 2.18 -14.97 -21.01
CA ILE A 376 2.20 -15.97 -19.95
C ILE A 376 0.73 -16.27 -19.64
N LEU A 377 0.30 -17.49 -19.90
CA LEU A 377 -1.05 -17.92 -19.56
C LEU A 377 -1.12 -18.04 -18.04
N ARG A 378 -1.67 -17.01 -17.42
CA ARG A 378 -1.81 -16.94 -15.97
C ARG A 378 -3.28 -17.00 -15.53
N GLY A 379 -3.53 -17.71 -14.44
CA GLY A 379 -4.78 -17.68 -13.71
C GLY A 379 -4.85 -16.48 -12.76
N GLN A 380 -5.62 -16.66 -11.69
CA GLN A 380 -5.76 -15.63 -10.65
C GLN A 380 -4.50 -15.54 -9.76
N PRO A 381 -4.30 -14.39 -9.09
CA PRO A 381 -3.33 -14.29 -8.02
C PRO A 381 -3.58 -15.36 -6.94
N VAL A 382 -2.51 -16.02 -6.49
CA VAL A 382 -2.57 -17.04 -5.43
C VAL A 382 -1.90 -16.60 -4.14
N TYR A 383 -1.03 -15.59 -4.23
CA TYR A 383 -0.32 -15.01 -3.09
C TYR A 383 0.22 -13.63 -3.47
N GLN A 384 0.17 -12.71 -2.53
CA GLN A 384 0.77 -11.39 -2.65
C GLN A 384 1.79 -11.20 -1.54
N SER A 385 3.02 -10.79 -1.87
CA SER A 385 4.08 -10.62 -0.87
C SER A 385 3.75 -9.51 0.11
N ILE A 386 3.00 -8.53 -0.34
CA ILE A 386 2.50 -7.40 0.44
C ILE A 386 1.62 -7.84 1.62
N ASP A 387 0.93 -9.00 1.53
CA ASP A 387 0.10 -9.54 2.61
C ASP A 387 0.90 -9.82 3.89
N ARG A 388 2.22 -9.98 3.78
CA ARG A 388 3.12 -10.11 4.94
C ARG A 388 3.10 -8.88 5.83
N HIS A 389 2.74 -7.76 5.29
CA HIS A 389 2.78 -6.44 5.90
C HIS A 389 1.41 -5.93 6.34
N THR A 390 0.33 -6.55 5.85
CA THR A 390 -1.06 -6.15 6.13
C THR A 390 -1.59 -6.61 7.49
N THR A 391 -0.82 -7.38 8.24
CA THR A 391 -1.22 -7.85 9.58
C THR A 391 -1.26 -6.73 10.64
N GLY A 392 -0.69 -5.55 10.36
CA GLY A 392 -0.80 -4.37 11.21
C GLY A 392 -2.13 -3.65 11.01
N GLY A 393 -2.91 -3.43 12.07
CA GLY A 393 -4.02 -2.48 12.05
C GLY A 393 -3.54 -1.04 12.13
N VAL A 394 -4.46 -0.10 12.35
CA VAL A 394 -4.07 1.23 12.82
C VAL A 394 -3.25 1.04 14.08
N LEU A 395 -1.95 1.33 14.01
CA LEU A 395 -1.08 1.29 15.17
C LEU A 395 -1.24 2.61 15.91
N LEU A 396 -1.76 2.52 17.11
CA LEU A 396 -1.87 3.65 18.00
C LEU A 396 -0.50 3.89 18.65
N CYS A 397 -0.05 5.14 18.70
CA CYS A 397 1.05 5.50 19.56
C CYS A 397 0.67 5.18 21.02
N PRO A 398 1.63 4.76 21.86
CA PRO A 398 1.38 4.65 23.28
C PRO A 398 0.83 5.99 23.79
N ILE A 399 -0.39 5.98 24.32
CA ILE A 399 -0.90 7.13 25.04
C ILE A 399 -0.14 7.11 26.36
N GLU A 400 0.62 8.15 26.67
CA GLU A 400 1.12 8.34 28.03
C GLU A 400 -0.11 8.31 28.94
N MET A 401 -0.21 7.25 29.73
CA MET A 401 -1.24 7.18 30.75
C MET A 401 -0.80 8.10 31.88
N GLU A 402 -1.41 9.29 31.96
CA GLU A 402 -1.37 10.15 33.13
C GLU A 402 -1.98 9.45 34.36
#